data_b10a921d4bb064d57af7901958a6cfb4
#
_entry.id   b10a921d4bb064d57af7901958a6cfb4
#
_cell.length_a   1.000
_cell.length_b   1.000
_cell.length_c   1.000
_cell.angle_alpha   90.00
_cell.angle_beta   90.00
_cell.angle_gamma   90.00
#
_symmetry.space_group_name_H-M   'P 1'
#
loop_
_entity.id
_entity.type
_entity.pdbx_description
1 polymer ?
#
loop_
_entity_poly.entity_id
_entity_poly.type
_entity_poly.pdbx_seq_one_letter_code
_entity_poly.pdbx_strand_id
1 'polypeptide(L)'
;EVERLAEKVKAEGIDGIFTGVHEFNLKRTRELCALCGMPFYATEEQLRLNFDKTFFKEQCVRAGIAVPESYTVSDPPLDAQLQAVRYPVIVKPRDGGGGVGVTICEDETELRQAIPGAVAGSPTGRFVVEEYVRGREITAVYTMKNGQISLSALRDRYPTKDHDRVTSQYDLSLMPSRYLPLFLAQSDPGFRRLLESVHAADGCVFFQGIAAPERIVFFECGYRLNALCDYHNIQDACGVSYLDMMIRYALTGSMGDADLSAEDPALPFFSGIFNM
;
A
#
# COMPACT_ATOMS: atom_id res chain seq x y z
N GLU A 1 -23.16 1.02 -15.12
CA GLU A 1 -21.98 0.58 -15.92
C GLU A 1 -21.52 -0.82 -15.49
N VAL A 2 -21.42 -1.07 -14.17
CA VAL A 2 -21.00 -2.39 -13.63
C VAL A 2 -22.04 -3.46 -13.91
N GLU A 3 -23.34 -3.14 -13.83
CA GLU A 3 -24.45 -4.05 -14.14
C GLU A 3 -24.40 -4.52 -15.61
N ARG A 4 -24.14 -3.60 -16.56
CA ARG A 4 -23.99 -3.97 -17.98
C ARG A 4 -22.80 -4.86 -18.22
N LEU A 5 -21.71 -4.65 -17.45
CA LEU A 5 -20.54 -5.52 -17.52
C LEU A 5 -20.86 -6.91 -16.92
N ALA A 6 -21.62 -6.96 -15.83
CA ALA A 6 -22.08 -8.22 -15.24
C ALA A 6 -22.95 -9.07 -16.21
N GLU A 7 -23.86 -8.40 -16.95
CA GLU A 7 -24.64 -9.08 -18.00
C GLU A 7 -23.72 -9.69 -19.07
N LYS A 8 -22.71 -8.95 -19.52
CA LYS A 8 -21.73 -9.43 -20.50
C LYS A 8 -20.91 -10.62 -19.96
N VAL A 9 -20.39 -10.51 -18.72
CA VAL A 9 -19.65 -11.60 -18.05
C VAL A 9 -20.47 -12.88 -18.04
N LYS A 10 -21.76 -12.80 -17.68
CA LYS A 10 -22.69 -13.95 -17.63
C LYS A 10 -22.97 -14.49 -19.04
N ALA A 11 -23.21 -13.61 -20.01
CA ALA A 11 -23.51 -14.00 -21.40
C ALA A 11 -22.34 -14.70 -22.09
N GLU A 12 -21.11 -14.30 -21.78
CA GLU A 12 -19.90 -14.88 -22.36
C GLU A 12 -19.36 -16.10 -21.58
N GLY A 13 -19.99 -16.47 -20.46
CA GLY A 13 -19.57 -17.62 -19.65
C GLY A 13 -18.18 -17.45 -19.04
N ILE A 14 -17.87 -16.24 -18.56
CA ILE A 14 -16.58 -15.96 -17.90
C ILE A 14 -16.56 -16.62 -16.51
N ASP A 15 -15.50 -17.36 -16.20
CA ASP A 15 -15.39 -18.16 -14.98
C ASP A 15 -14.74 -17.42 -13.80
N GLY A 16 -14.04 -16.31 -14.04
CA GLY A 16 -13.38 -15.55 -12.97
C GLY A 16 -13.05 -14.13 -13.38
N ILE A 17 -12.96 -13.24 -12.39
CA ILE A 17 -12.66 -11.83 -12.59
C ILE A 17 -11.47 -11.45 -11.69
N PHE A 18 -10.42 -10.90 -12.30
CA PHE A 18 -9.21 -10.51 -11.62
C PHE A 18 -8.82 -9.06 -11.95
N THR A 19 -8.53 -8.26 -10.92
CA THR A 19 -8.27 -6.83 -11.10
C THR A 19 -6.79 -6.49 -11.32
N GLY A 20 -5.87 -7.39 -11.02
CA GLY A 20 -4.43 -7.16 -11.13
C GLY A 20 -3.94 -6.04 -10.21
N VAL A 21 -3.16 -5.11 -10.77
CA VAL A 21 -2.43 -4.09 -10.00
C VAL A 21 -3.14 -2.74 -9.88
N HIS A 22 -4.29 -2.57 -10.52
CA HIS A 22 -4.97 -1.27 -10.62
C HIS A 22 -5.88 -0.99 -9.42
N GLU A 23 -5.46 -0.07 -8.56
CA GLU A 23 -6.23 0.36 -7.40
C GLU A 23 -7.62 0.90 -7.74
N PHE A 24 -7.72 1.71 -8.79
CA PHE A 24 -8.99 2.31 -9.22
C PHE A 24 -10.07 1.25 -9.50
N ASN A 25 -9.68 0.08 -9.98
CA ASN A 25 -10.62 -0.98 -10.35
C ASN A 25 -11.06 -1.86 -9.18
N LEU A 26 -10.37 -1.84 -8.02
CA LEU A 26 -10.63 -2.76 -6.91
C LEU A 26 -12.10 -2.78 -6.47
N LYS A 27 -12.65 -1.60 -6.16
CA LYS A 27 -14.05 -1.49 -5.71
C LYS A 27 -15.04 -1.98 -6.77
N ARG A 28 -14.77 -1.62 -8.05
CA ARG A 28 -15.62 -2.02 -9.18
C ARG A 28 -15.52 -3.51 -9.47
N THR A 29 -14.33 -4.09 -9.34
CA THR A 29 -14.14 -5.54 -9.50
C THR A 29 -14.86 -6.29 -8.39
N ARG A 30 -14.76 -5.84 -7.12
CA ARG A 30 -15.50 -6.46 -6.01
C ARG A 30 -17.02 -6.41 -6.25
N GLU A 31 -17.56 -5.26 -6.67
CA GLU A 31 -18.98 -5.09 -7.02
C GLU A 31 -19.39 -6.01 -8.16
N LEU A 32 -18.59 -6.09 -9.21
CA LEU A 32 -18.81 -6.96 -10.36
C LEU A 32 -18.80 -8.45 -9.96
N CYS A 33 -17.84 -8.88 -9.15
CA CYS A 33 -17.80 -10.24 -8.62
C CYS A 33 -19.05 -10.57 -7.83
N ALA A 34 -19.53 -9.66 -6.97
CA ALA A 34 -20.75 -9.84 -6.20
C ALA A 34 -21.98 -9.99 -7.10
N LEU A 35 -22.12 -9.17 -8.15
CA LEU A 35 -23.22 -9.26 -9.14
C LEU A 35 -23.19 -10.54 -9.96
N CYS A 36 -22.00 -11.11 -10.17
CA CYS A 36 -21.81 -12.34 -10.92
C CYS A 36 -21.81 -13.60 -10.05
N GLY A 37 -21.85 -13.49 -8.72
CA GLY A 37 -21.72 -14.63 -7.81
C GLY A 37 -20.31 -15.24 -7.80
N MET A 38 -19.28 -14.43 -8.15
CA MET A 38 -17.90 -14.85 -8.22
C MET A 38 -17.11 -14.48 -6.95
N PRO A 39 -16.06 -15.23 -6.60
CA PRO A 39 -15.27 -14.94 -5.43
C PRO A 39 -14.45 -13.66 -5.61
N PHE A 40 -14.27 -12.94 -4.50
CA PHE A 40 -13.34 -11.83 -4.39
C PHE A 40 -12.61 -11.93 -3.06
N TYR A 41 -11.29 -11.81 -3.06
CA TYR A 41 -10.40 -12.12 -1.93
C TYR A 41 -10.48 -11.12 -0.76
N ALA A 42 -11.09 -9.94 -0.95
CA ALA A 42 -11.12 -8.90 0.06
C ALA A 42 -12.54 -8.41 0.37
N THR A 43 -12.81 -8.17 1.64
CA THR A 43 -14.02 -7.51 2.11
C THR A 43 -13.95 -5.99 1.89
N GLU A 44 -15.06 -5.30 2.07
CA GLU A 44 -15.09 -3.83 2.02
C GLU A 44 -14.27 -3.19 3.13
N GLU A 45 -14.29 -3.77 4.33
CA GLU A 45 -13.49 -3.29 5.46
C GLU A 45 -11.98 -3.45 5.21
N GLN A 46 -11.56 -4.58 4.66
CA GLN A 46 -10.17 -4.80 4.27
C GLN A 46 -9.72 -3.81 3.19
N LEU A 47 -10.55 -3.57 2.18
CA LEU A 47 -10.28 -2.57 1.16
C LEU A 47 -10.24 -1.14 1.70
N ARG A 48 -10.87 -0.87 2.83
CA ARG A 48 -10.82 0.43 3.48
C ARG A 48 -9.39 0.78 3.92
N LEU A 49 -8.56 -0.21 4.28
CA LEU A 49 -7.11 0.01 4.54
C LEU A 49 -6.41 0.65 3.34
N ASN A 50 -6.80 0.27 2.12
CA ASN A 50 -6.22 0.79 0.88
C ASN A 50 -6.74 2.19 0.53
N PHE A 51 -8.02 2.50 0.78
CA PHE A 51 -8.66 3.71 0.27
C PHE A 51 -8.77 4.85 1.29
N ASP A 52 -8.64 4.58 2.57
CA ASP A 52 -8.79 5.56 3.66
C ASP A 52 -7.50 5.63 4.47
N LYS A 53 -6.63 6.59 4.12
CA LYS A 53 -5.33 6.79 4.80
C LYS A 53 -5.48 7.06 6.29
N THR A 54 -6.58 7.70 6.70
CA THR A 54 -6.85 7.95 8.12
C THR A 54 -7.17 6.64 8.83
N PHE A 55 -8.07 5.84 8.26
CA PHE A 55 -8.40 4.52 8.80
C PHE A 55 -7.15 3.62 8.86
N PHE A 56 -6.36 3.56 7.79
CA PHE A 56 -5.10 2.81 7.78
C PHE A 56 -4.18 3.19 8.94
N LYS A 57 -3.94 4.50 9.14
CA LYS A 57 -3.11 4.99 10.23
C LYS A 57 -3.66 4.64 11.60
N GLU A 58 -4.98 4.78 11.81
CA GLU A 58 -5.63 4.39 13.07
C GLU A 58 -5.41 2.89 13.36
N GLN A 59 -5.56 2.02 12.34
CA GLN A 59 -5.29 0.60 12.51
C GLN A 59 -3.81 0.32 12.79
N CYS A 60 -2.89 1.02 12.12
CA CYS A 60 -1.46 0.93 12.41
C CYS A 60 -1.15 1.27 13.86
N VAL A 61 -1.64 2.40 14.37
CA VAL A 61 -1.43 2.83 15.76
C VAL A 61 -1.98 1.80 16.74
N ARG A 62 -3.20 1.29 16.52
CA ARG A 62 -3.81 0.23 17.36
C ARG A 62 -2.98 -1.04 17.36
N ALA A 63 -2.37 -1.38 16.24
CA ALA A 63 -1.51 -2.55 16.09
C ALA A 63 -0.06 -2.32 16.57
N GLY A 64 0.29 -1.11 17.04
CA GLY A 64 1.64 -0.76 17.48
C GLY A 64 2.63 -0.54 16.33
N ILE A 65 2.13 -0.20 15.12
CA ILE A 65 2.94 0.15 13.97
C ILE A 65 3.13 1.66 13.96
N ALA A 66 4.37 2.12 13.83
CA ALA A 66 4.68 3.54 13.77
C ALA A 66 4.21 4.16 12.43
N VAL A 67 3.62 5.34 12.54
CA VAL A 67 3.17 6.17 11.41
C VAL A 67 3.76 7.57 11.52
N PRO A 68 3.86 8.34 10.41
CA PRO A 68 4.26 9.75 10.49
C PRO A 68 3.30 10.54 11.39
N GLU A 69 3.85 11.45 12.20
CA GLU A 69 3.04 12.36 13.01
C GLU A 69 2.12 13.19 12.10
N SER A 70 0.88 13.38 12.51
CA SER A 70 -0.10 14.17 11.76
C SER A 70 -0.39 15.47 12.49
N TYR A 71 -0.46 16.56 11.74
CA TYR A 71 -0.78 17.89 12.26
C TYR A 71 -2.18 18.32 11.81
N THR A 72 -2.94 18.89 12.73
CA THR A 72 -4.27 19.46 12.40
C THR A 72 -4.08 20.88 11.86
N VAL A 73 -4.31 21.06 10.57
CA VAL A 73 -4.21 22.33 9.88
C VAL A 73 -5.48 22.54 9.05
N SER A 74 -6.11 23.72 9.18
CA SER A 74 -7.30 24.11 8.41
C SER A 74 -6.95 24.81 7.08
N ASP A 75 -7.92 25.00 6.22
CA ASP A 75 -7.82 25.86 5.05
C ASP A 75 -8.91 26.98 5.14
N PRO A 76 -8.52 28.27 5.29
CA PRO A 76 -7.14 28.74 5.47
C PRO A 76 -6.56 28.32 6.83
N PRO A 77 -5.21 28.17 6.93
CA PRO A 77 -4.55 27.77 8.17
C PRO A 77 -4.54 28.87 9.22
N LEU A 78 -4.76 28.48 10.49
CA LEU A 78 -4.64 29.38 11.63
C LEU A 78 -3.18 29.44 12.13
N ASP A 79 -2.72 30.62 12.52
CA ASP A 79 -1.34 30.80 13.00
C ASP A 79 -0.98 29.85 14.16
N ALA A 80 -1.89 29.70 15.13
CA ALA A 80 -1.69 28.76 16.25
C ALA A 80 -1.50 27.29 15.81
N GLN A 81 -2.15 26.89 14.71
CA GLN A 81 -1.97 25.54 14.16
C GLN A 81 -0.58 25.39 13.54
N LEU A 82 -0.12 26.41 12.79
CA LEU A 82 1.17 26.40 12.12
C LEU A 82 2.35 26.46 13.10
N GLN A 83 2.19 27.17 14.22
CA GLN A 83 3.18 27.21 15.30
C GLN A 83 3.39 25.84 15.98
N ALA A 84 2.39 24.94 15.93
CA ALA A 84 2.49 23.60 16.46
C ALA A 84 3.19 22.62 15.50
N VAL A 85 3.41 23.00 14.24
CA VAL A 85 4.02 22.16 13.22
C VAL A 85 5.54 22.10 13.41
N ARG A 86 6.10 20.90 13.40
CA ARG A 86 7.55 20.66 13.40
C ARG A 86 8.01 20.34 11.97
N TYR A 87 8.76 21.24 11.38
CA TYR A 87 9.27 21.11 10.02
C TYR A 87 10.54 20.23 9.95
N PRO A 88 10.80 19.55 8.80
CA PRO A 88 9.99 19.55 7.55
C PRO A 88 8.73 18.73 7.67
N VAL A 89 7.70 19.12 6.89
CA VAL A 89 6.44 18.38 6.77
C VAL A 89 6.12 18.08 5.32
N ILE A 90 5.23 17.12 5.10
CA ILE A 90 4.63 16.83 3.80
C ILE A 90 3.14 17.18 3.84
N VAL A 91 2.70 17.97 2.88
CA VAL A 91 1.27 18.23 2.65
C VAL A 91 0.82 17.46 1.41
N LYS A 92 -0.34 16.82 1.49
CA LYS A 92 -0.86 15.98 0.41
C LYS A 92 -2.38 15.87 0.43
N PRO A 93 -3.04 15.62 -0.73
CA PRO A 93 -4.44 15.27 -0.76
C PRO A 93 -4.73 14.06 0.14
N ARG A 94 -5.86 14.13 0.88
CA ARG A 94 -6.26 13.02 1.75
C ARG A 94 -6.66 11.77 0.96
N ASP A 95 -7.27 11.95 -0.20
CA ASP A 95 -7.90 10.93 -1.05
C ASP A 95 -7.40 10.98 -2.50
N GLY A 96 -6.22 11.53 -2.71
CA GLY A 96 -5.51 11.55 -4.00
C GLY A 96 -4.49 10.43 -4.11
N GLY A 97 -3.97 10.24 -5.32
CA GLY A 97 -2.92 9.27 -5.64
C GLY A 97 -1.91 9.81 -6.66
N GLY A 98 -0.84 9.04 -6.94
CA GLY A 98 0.12 9.37 -7.99
C GLY A 98 1.02 10.58 -7.73
N GLY A 99 1.10 11.08 -6.49
CA GLY A 99 1.95 12.23 -6.15
C GLY A 99 1.36 13.60 -6.52
N VAL A 100 0.14 13.65 -7.08
CA VAL A 100 -0.50 14.93 -7.45
C VAL A 100 -0.86 15.73 -6.18
N GLY A 101 -0.46 17.01 -6.12
CA GLY A 101 -0.72 17.90 -4.98
C GLY A 101 0.10 17.54 -3.72
N VAL A 102 1.15 16.75 -3.85
CA VAL A 102 2.07 16.41 -2.75
C VAL A 102 3.26 17.36 -2.76
N THR A 103 3.52 18.01 -1.63
CA THR A 103 4.63 18.97 -1.48
C THR A 103 5.33 18.77 -0.14
N ILE A 104 6.67 18.77 -0.15
CA ILE A 104 7.49 18.83 1.06
C ILE A 104 7.68 20.31 1.40
N CYS A 105 7.49 20.67 2.66
CA CYS A 105 7.58 22.04 3.15
C CYS A 105 8.62 22.09 4.26
N GLU A 106 9.65 22.91 4.08
CA GLU A 106 10.74 23.08 5.03
C GLU A 106 10.40 24.16 6.09
N ASP A 107 9.38 24.99 5.81
CA ASP A 107 8.92 26.05 6.72
C ASP A 107 7.42 26.36 6.58
N GLU A 108 6.94 27.30 7.40
CA GLU A 108 5.55 27.78 7.41
C GLU A 108 5.14 28.45 6.10
N THR A 109 6.04 29.20 5.47
CA THR A 109 5.74 29.92 4.23
C THR A 109 5.43 28.96 3.10
N GLU A 110 6.28 27.92 2.96
CA GLU A 110 6.09 26.87 1.98
C GLU A 110 4.80 26.06 2.24
N LEU A 111 4.50 25.76 3.52
CA LEU A 111 3.27 25.05 3.88
C LEU A 111 2.02 25.85 3.49
N ARG A 112 1.98 27.17 3.78
CA ARG A 112 0.87 28.04 3.38
C ARG A 112 0.67 28.06 1.86
N GLN A 113 1.76 28.07 1.09
CA GLN A 113 1.72 28.07 -0.38
C GLN A 113 1.29 26.72 -0.95
N ALA A 114 1.60 25.63 -0.28
CA ALA A 114 1.34 24.27 -0.77
C ALA A 114 -0.10 23.79 -0.50
N ILE A 115 -0.78 24.27 0.56
CA ILE A 115 -2.15 23.86 0.93
C ILE A 115 -3.14 23.96 -0.23
N PRO A 116 -3.23 25.08 -0.99
CA PRO A 116 -4.17 25.17 -2.10
C PRO A 116 -3.96 24.09 -3.17
N GLY A 117 -2.71 23.72 -3.45
CA GLY A 117 -2.38 22.65 -4.39
C GLY A 117 -2.85 21.27 -3.90
N ALA A 118 -2.70 20.99 -2.60
CA ALA A 118 -3.17 19.76 -1.99
C ALA A 118 -4.71 19.68 -1.97
N VAL A 119 -5.39 20.80 -1.69
CA VAL A 119 -6.86 20.90 -1.75
C VAL A 119 -7.35 20.66 -3.18
N ALA A 120 -6.73 21.30 -4.18
CA ALA A 120 -7.11 21.16 -5.60
C ALA A 120 -6.84 19.73 -6.13
N GLY A 121 -5.84 19.02 -5.59
CA GLY A 121 -5.52 17.65 -5.95
C GLY A 121 -6.42 16.59 -5.29
N SER A 122 -7.32 17.01 -4.40
CA SER A 122 -8.25 16.13 -3.68
C SER A 122 -9.65 16.18 -4.28
N PRO A 123 -10.24 15.04 -4.70
CA PRO A 123 -11.64 14.98 -5.11
C PRO A 123 -12.64 15.50 -4.05
N THR A 124 -12.30 15.40 -2.77
CA THR A 124 -13.14 15.88 -1.66
C THR A 124 -12.71 17.23 -1.10
N GLY A 125 -11.67 17.86 -1.67
CA GLY A 125 -11.10 19.12 -1.17
C GLY A 125 -10.40 18.97 0.20
N ARG A 126 -10.01 17.76 0.60
CA ARG A 126 -9.38 17.48 1.89
C ARG A 126 -7.90 17.18 1.73
N PHE A 127 -7.11 17.68 2.68
CA PHE A 127 -5.67 17.45 2.72
C PHE A 127 -5.22 16.95 4.10
N VAL A 128 -4.00 16.48 4.18
CA VAL A 128 -3.30 16.12 5.42
C VAL A 128 -1.93 16.76 5.44
N VAL A 129 -1.49 17.16 6.65
CA VAL A 129 -0.13 17.62 6.93
C VAL A 129 0.51 16.62 7.86
N GLU A 130 1.67 16.09 7.48
CA GLU A 130 2.36 15.04 8.19
C GLU A 130 3.84 15.32 8.31
N GLU A 131 4.48 14.76 9.34
CA GLU A 131 5.93 14.72 9.44
C GLU A 131 6.55 14.21 8.13
N TYR A 132 7.53 14.92 7.60
CA TYR A 132 8.35 14.42 6.50
C TYR A 132 9.53 13.62 7.06
N VAL A 133 9.45 12.30 6.99
CA VAL A 133 10.51 11.41 7.47
C VAL A 133 11.54 11.20 6.38
N ARG A 134 12.78 11.63 6.65
CA ARG A 134 13.90 11.40 5.74
C ARG A 134 14.42 9.97 5.92
N GLY A 135 14.47 9.20 4.85
CA GLY A 135 14.91 7.82 4.90
C GLY A 135 14.83 7.09 3.57
N ARG A 136 14.96 5.77 3.62
CA ARG A 136 14.78 4.90 2.46
C ARG A 136 13.32 4.47 2.37
N GLU A 137 12.72 4.68 1.21
CA GLU A 137 11.42 4.05 0.96
C GLU A 137 11.56 2.54 0.95
N ILE A 138 10.63 1.87 1.63
CA ILE A 138 10.54 0.43 1.66
C ILE A 138 9.12 -0.02 1.35
N THR A 139 8.99 -1.27 0.90
CA THR A 139 7.70 -1.93 0.75
C THR A 139 7.78 -3.33 1.33
N ALA A 140 6.89 -3.63 2.28
CA ALA A 140 6.65 -4.96 2.79
C ALA A 140 5.49 -5.62 2.03
N VAL A 141 5.67 -6.85 1.57
CA VAL A 141 4.65 -7.63 0.84
C VAL A 141 4.27 -8.83 1.68
N TYR A 142 2.97 -9.01 1.92
CA TYR A 142 2.41 -10.15 2.62
C TYR A 142 1.50 -10.93 1.71
N THR A 143 1.59 -12.25 1.80
CA THR A 143 0.64 -13.20 1.21
C THR A 143 -0.16 -13.86 2.32
N MET A 144 -1.48 -13.97 2.12
CA MET A 144 -2.38 -14.63 3.06
C MET A 144 -3.07 -15.81 2.37
N LYS A 145 -3.23 -16.91 3.10
CA LYS A 145 -3.94 -18.10 2.65
C LYS A 145 -4.59 -18.80 3.84
N ASN A 146 -5.91 -18.92 3.82
CA ASN A 146 -6.70 -19.54 4.88
C ASN A 146 -6.36 -19.01 6.30
N GLY A 147 -6.09 -17.71 6.41
CA GLY A 147 -5.69 -17.06 7.66
C GLY A 147 -4.20 -17.21 8.04
N GLN A 148 -3.41 -18.00 7.32
CA GLN A 148 -1.97 -17.98 7.44
C GLN A 148 -1.43 -16.71 6.80
N ILE A 149 -0.59 -15.96 7.53
CA ILE A 149 0.00 -14.69 7.09
C ILE A 149 1.51 -14.90 6.92
N SER A 150 2.03 -14.67 5.73
CA SER A 150 3.45 -14.76 5.42
C SER A 150 4.00 -13.42 4.94
N LEU A 151 5.18 -13.02 5.43
CA LEU A 151 5.96 -11.92 4.87
C LEU A 151 6.73 -12.45 3.67
N SER A 152 6.23 -12.18 2.48
CA SER A 152 6.81 -12.69 1.24
C SER A 152 8.10 -11.97 0.83
N ALA A 153 8.15 -10.64 1.06
CA ALA A 153 9.35 -9.84 0.80
C ALA A 153 9.34 -8.50 1.56
N LEU A 154 10.52 -7.99 1.84
CA LEU A 154 10.77 -6.57 2.13
C LEU A 154 11.79 -6.05 1.14
N ARG A 155 11.48 -4.90 0.51
CA ARG A 155 12.35 -4.31 -0.51
C ARG A 155 12.64 -2.84 -0.24
N ASP A 156 13.82 -2.40 -0.66
CA ASP A 156 14.20 -0.99 -0.73
C ASP A 156 13.73 -0.41 -2.07
N ARG A 157 13.18 0.81 -2.04
CA ARG A 157 12.79 1.56 -3.23
C ARG A 157 13.72 2.76 -3.42
N TYR A 158 14.10 3.00 -4.66
CA TYR A 158 14.94 4.10 -5.08
C TYR A 158 14.13 4.96 -6.04
N PRO A 159 13.49 6.03 -5.54
CA PRO A 159 12.65 6.88 -6.37
C PRO A 159 13.47 7.54 -7.48
N THR A 160 12.83 7.79 -8.60
CA THR A 160 13.37 8.60 -9.70
C THR A 160 13.76 9.96 -9.15
N LYS A 161 14.98 10.40 -9.42
CA LYS A 161 15.45 11.71 -8.99
C LYS A 161 14.80 12.80 -9.86
N ASP A 162 13.59 13.17 -9.55
CA ASP A 162 13.05 14.45 -9.96
C ASP A 162 13.30 15.43 -8.81
N HIS A 163 14.23 16.37 -9.00
CA HIS A 163 14.74 17.25 -7.96
C HIS A 163 13.67 18.17 -7.36
N ASP A 164 12.53 18.35 -8.04
CA ASP A 164 11.51 19.33 -7.70
C ASP A 164 10.16 18.71 -7.31
N ARG A 165 10.00 17.37 -7.32
CA ARG A 165 8.71 16.72 -7.05
C ARG A 165 8.85 15.44 -6.24
N VAL A 166 7.89 15.25 -5.34
CA VAL A 166 7.64 13.93 -4.77
C VAL A 166 7.03 13.06 -5.86
N THR A 167 7.79 12.06 -6.33
CA THR A 167 7.32 11.14 -7.37
C THR A 167 6.91 9.80 -6.77
N SER A 168 5.85 9.21 -7.31
CA SER A 168 5.50 7.82 -7.04
C SER A 168 6.32 6.84 -7.90
N GLN A 169 7.09 7.36 -8.86
CA GLN A 169 7.94 6.56 -9.73
C GLN A 169 9.29 6.28 -9.04
N TYR A 170 9.88 5.15 -9.36
CA TYR A 170 11.21 4.76 -8.89
C TYR A 170 11.93 4.00 -10.00
N ASP A 171 13.25 4.21 -10.05
CA ASP A 171 14.11 3.63 -11.06
C ASP A 171 14.51 2.21 -10.70
N LEU A 172 14.62 1.92 -9.40
CA LEU A 172 15.13 0.66 -8.89
C LEU A 172 14.39 0.23 -7.63
N SER A 173 14.10 -1.05 -7.53
CA SER A 173 13.69 -1.72 -6.30
C SER A 173 14.60 -2.91 -6.04
N LEU A 174 15.16 -3.02 -4.83
CA LEU A 174 16.07 -4.10 -4.42
C LEU A 174 15.45 -4.93 -3.29
N MET A 175 15.55 -6.24 -3.35
CA MET A 175 15.21 -7.17 -2.30
C MET A 175 16.28 -8.27 -2.14
N PRO A 176 16.51 -8.81 -0.93
CA PRO A 176 15.90 -8.37 0.31
C PRO A 176 16.35 -6.97 0.73
N SER A 177 15.50 -6.27 1.47
CA SER A 177 15.84 -4.96 2.04
C SER A 177 16.93 -5.08 3.10
N ARG A 178 17.87 -4.14 3.11
CA ARG A 178 18.85 -4.02 4.22
C ARG A 178 18.20 -3.71 5.58
N TYR A 179 16.96 -3.25 5.60
CA TYR A 179 16.20 -2.97 6.81
C TYR A 179 15.37 -4.16 7.31
N LEU A 180 15.52 -5.35 6.69
CA LEU A 180 14.76 -6.53 7.07
C LEU A 180 14.89 -6.87 8.57
N PRO A 181 16.10 -6.87 9.20
CA PRO A 181 16.21 -7.15 10.63
C PRO A 181 15.45 -6.14 11.51
N LEU A 182 15.53 -4.85 11.17
CA LEU A 182 14.81 -3.78 11.87
C LEU A 182 13.30 -3.93 11.71
N PHE A 183 12.85 -4.24 10.49
CA PHE A 183 11.43 -4.47 10.18
C PHE A 183 10.86 -5.65 10.96
N LEU A 184 11.54 -6.78 10.98
CA LEU A 184 11.12 -7.97 11.72
C LEU A 184 11.00 -7.71 13.22
N ALA A 185 11.90 -6.89 13.77
CA ALA A 185 11.89 -6.53 15.19
C ALA A 185 10.79 -5.52 15.55
N GLN A 186 10.55 -4.52 14.71
CA GLN A 186 9.69 -3.38 15.06
C GLN A 186 8.30 -3.42 14.43
N SER A 187 8.16 -3.92 13.22
CA SER A 187 6.97 -3.70 12.41
C SER A 187 6.19 -4.99 12.08
N ASP A 188 6.86 -6.09 11.75
CA ASP A 188 6.20 -7.34 11.35
C ASP A 188 5.18 -7.86 12.38
N PRO A 189 5.45 -7.88 13.70
CA PRO A 189 4.46 -8.31 14.68
C PRO A 189 3.21 -7.43 14.70
N GLY A 190 3.38 -6.13 14.44
CA GLY A 190 2.27 -5.18 14.31
C GLY A 190 1.41 -5.46 13.09
N PHE A 191 2.04 -5.70 11.92
CA PHE A 191 1.29 -5.99 10.69
C PHE A 191 0.53 -7.31 10.78
N ARG A 192 1.09 -8.35 11.42
CA ARG A 192 0.34 -9.59 11.67
C ARG A 192 -0.90 -9.32 12.51
N ARG A 193 -0.78 -8.58 13.62
CA ARG A 193 -1.95 -8.17 14.44
C ARG A 193 -2.96 -7.33 13.65
N LEU A 194 -2.50 -6.41 12.79
CA LEU A 194 -3.39 -5.61 11.95
C LEU A 194 -4.18 -6.50 10.98
N LEU A 195 -3.50 -7.40 10.26
CA LEU A 195 -4.13 -8.30 9.30
C LEU A 195 -5.11 -9.27 9.98
N GLU A 196 -4.75 -9.80 11.14
CA GLU A 196 -5.63 -10.63 11.98
C GLU A 196 -6.87 -9.84 12.44
N SER A 197 -6.70 -8.58 12.85
CA SER A 197 -7.81 -7.74 13.35
C SER A 197 -8.85 -7.41 12.30
N VAL A 198 -8.47 -7.38 11.02
CA VAL A 198 -9.39 -7.20 9.89
C VAL A 198 -9.80 -8.52 9.24
N HIS A 199 -9.50 -9.64 9.89
CA HIS A 199 -9.82 -11.00 9.41
C HIS A 199 -9.31 -11.26 7.98
N ALA A 200 -8.07 -10.84 7.69
CA ALA A 200 -7.42 -11.08 6.40
C ALA A 200 -7.11 -12.58 6.25
N ALA A 201 -7.92 -13.29 5.48
CA ALA A 201 -7.78 -14.73 5.32
C ALA A 201 -7.00 -15.11 4.05
N ASP A 202 -7.27 -14.43 2.94
CA ASP A 202 -6.73 -14.75 1.62
C ASP A 202 -6.30 -13.48 0.88
N GLY A 203 -5.38 -13.63 -0.08
CA GLY A 203 -4.95 -12.55 -0.95
C GLY A 203 -3.53 -12.08 -0.69
N CYS A 204 -3.20 -10.91 -1.21
CA CYS A 204 -1.94 -10.23 -0.97
C CYS A 204 -2.16 -8.77 -0.61
N VAL A 205 -1.23 -8.24 0.16
CA VAL A 205 -1.22 -6.83 0.58
C VAL A 205 0.21 -6.33 0.64
N PHE A 206 0.42 -5.08 0.30
CA PHE A 206 1.69 -4.43 0.54
C PHE A 206 1.53 -3.17 1.39
N PHE A 207 2.56 -2.86 2.17
CA PHE A 207 2.64 -1.68 3.02
C PHE A 207 3.86 -0.86 2.63
N GLN A 208 3.66 0.44 2.40
CA GLN A 208 4.73 1.36 2.03
C GLN A 208 5.12 2.21 3.23
N GLY A 209 6.42 2.34 3.43
CA GLY A 209 6.97 3.07 4.56
C GLY A 209 8.31 3.71 4.25
N ILE A 210 8.81 4.46 5.24
CA ILE A 210 10.14 5.06 5.22
C ILE A 210 10.94 4.43 6.36
N ALA A 211 12.08 3.83 6.01
CA ALA A 211 13.07 3.34 6.96
C ALA A 211 14.12 4.42 7.21
N ALA A 212 14.14 4.95 8.42
CA ALA A 212 15.21 5.76 8.98
C ALA A 212 16.15 4.85 9.83
N PRO A 213 17.32 5.34 10.29
CA PRO A 213 18.30 4.48 10.96
C PRO A 213 17.78 3.69 12.16
N GLU A 214 16.87 4.26 12.93
CA GLU A 214 16.38 3.66 14.19
C GLU A 214 14.88 3.35 14.19
N ARG A 215 14.14 3.78 13.17
CA ARG A 215 12.69 3.58 13.08
C ARG A 215 12.19 3.38 11.67
N ILE A 216 11.10 2.67 11.54
CA ILE A 216 10.36 2.55 10.31
C ILE A 216 8.95 3.10 10.54
N VAL A 217 8.47 3.97 9.66
CA VAL A 217 7.09 4.49 9.69
C VAL A 217 6.37 4.11 8.42
N PHE A 218 5.05 3.86 8.52
CA PHE A 218 4.23 3.43 7.38
C PHE A 218 3.15 4.46 7.07
N PHE A 219 2.88 4.69 5.77
CA PHE A 219 2.00 5.75 5.32
C PHE A 219 0.95 5.31 4.29
N GLU A 220 1.10 4.12 3.72
CA GLU A 220 0.21 3.62 2.66
C GLU A 220 0.10 2.10 2.68
N CYS A 221 -1.08 1.60 2.26
CA CYS A 221 -1.40 0.20 2.11
C CYS A 221 -1.99 -0.02 0.71
N GLY A 222 -1.62 -1.12 0.07
CA GLY A 222 -2.27 -1.59 -1.14
C GLY A 222 -2.75 -3.03 -0.98
N TYR A 223 -4.04 -3.23 -0.76
CA TYR A 223 -4.64 -4.57 -0.61
C TYR A 223 -4.88 -5.21 -1.98
N ARG A 224 -3.82 -5.44 -2.71
CA ARG A 224 -3.79 -5.94 -4.11
C ARG A 224 -2.37 -6.32 -4.51
N LEU A 225 -2.22 -6.89 -5.71
CA LEU A 225 -0.92 -7.02 -6.34
C LEU A 225 -0.24 -5.64 -6.47
N ASN A 226 1.05 -5.59 -6.26
CA ASN A 226 1.83 -4.42 -6.60
C ASN A 226 2.26 -4.43 -8.09
N ALA A 227 2.54 -3.25 -8.63
CA ALA A 227 2.87 -3.11 -10.06
C ALA A 227 4.30 -3.52 -10.43
N LEU A 228 5.12 -3.94 -9.45
CA LEU A 228 6.53 -4.26 -9.67
C LEU A 228 6.82 -5.67 -10.13
N CYS A 229 5.79 -6.53 -10.20
CA CYS A 229 5.97 -7.92 -10.63
C CYS A 229 6.98 -8.72 -9.77
N ASP A 230 7.16 -8.33 -8.50
CA ASP A 230 8.07 -9.01 -7.56
C ASP A 230 7.67 -10.46 -7.25
N TYR A 231 6.43 -10.83 -7.55
CA TYR A 231 5.98 -12.22 -7.47
C TYR A 231 6.82 -13.19 -8.31
N HIS A 232 7.42 -12.75 -9.40
CA HIS A 232 8.35 -13.60 -10.18
C HIS A 232 9.63 -13.88 -9.40
N ASN A 233 10.22 -12.85 -8.80
CA ASN A 233 11.45 -13.01 -8.03
C ASN A 233 11.23 -13.85 -6.76
N ILE A 234 10.07 -13.71 -6.12
CA ILE A 234 9.68 -14.51 -4.95
C ILE A 234 9.45 -15.96 -5.38
N GLN A 235 8.77 -16.19 -6.50
CA GLN A 235 8.58 -17.52 -7.06
C GLN A 235 9.91 -18.22 -7.39
N ASP A 236 10.85 -17.49 -7.99
CA ASP A 236 12.19 -18.03 -8.30
C ASP A 236 12.98 -18.36 -7.02
N ALA A 237 12.76 -17.60 -5.94
CA ALA A 237 13.47 -17.77 -4.68
C ALA A 237 12.92 -18.94 -3.83
N CYS A 238 11.60 -19.09 -3.75
CA CYS A 238 10.95 -20.04 -2.81
C CYS A 238 9.88 -20.93 -3.44
N GLY A 239 9.61 -20.81 -4.74
CA GLY A 239 8.59 -21.59 -5.45
C GLY A 239 7.13 -21.15 -5.21
N VAL A 240 6.90 -20.09 -4.42
CA VAL A 240 5.56 -19.57 -4.13
C VAL A 240 5.24 -18.40 -5.06
N SER A 241 4.21 -18.55 -5.90
CA SER A 241 3.70 -17.48 -6.76
C SER A 241 2.38 -16.94 -6.22
N TYR A 242 2.42 -15.83 -5.51
CA TYR A 242 1.18 -15.22 -5.04
C TYR A 242 0.32 -14.65 -6.18
N LEU A 243 0.88 -14.41 -7.38
CA LEU A 243 0.08 -14.12 -8.58
C LEU A 243 -0.79 -15.31 -8.97
N ASP A 244 -0.19 -16.52 -9.09
CA ASP A 244 -0.94 -17.73 -9.44
C ASP A 244 -1.99 -18.04 -8.38
N MET A 245 -1.66 -17.86 -7.11
CA MET A 245 -2.59 -18.02 -5.99
C MET A 245 -3.80 -17.09 -6.12
N MET A 246 -3.58 -15.81 -6.45
CA MET A 246 -4.62 -14.82 -6.63
C MET A 246 -5.50 -15.11 -7.85
N ILE A 247 -4.92 -15.59 -8.96
CA ILE A 247 -5.66 -16.02 -10.16
C ILE A 247 -6.52 -17.25 -9.84
N ARG A 248 -5.96 -18.22 -9.11
CA ARG A 248 -6.72 -19.39 -8.62
C ARG A 248 -7.90 -18.97 -7.73
N TYR A 249 -7.67 -18.02 -6.84
CA TYR A 249 -8.74 -17.49 -6.00
C TYR A 249 -9.88 -16.89 -6.83
N ALA A 250 -9.57 -16.11 -7.84
CA ALA A 250 -10.56 -15.52 -8.74
C ALA A 250 -11.40 -16.57 -9.49
N LEU A 251 -10.84 -17.75 -9.75
CA LEU A 251 -11.51 -18.85 -10.45
C LEU A 251 -12.27 -19.79 -9.50
N THR A 252 -11.76 -20.03 -8.29
CA THR A 252 -12.21 -21.13 -7.44
C THR A 252 -12.64 -20.72 -6.03
N GLY A 253 -12.34 -19.48 -5.60
CA GLY A 253 -12.51 -19.04 -4.21
C GLY A 253 -11.46 -19.61 -3.24
N SER A 254 -10.35 -20.17 -3.76
CA SER A 254 -9.26 -20.72 -2.94
C SER A 254 -7.90 -20.29 -3.50
N MET A 255 -6.96 -19.98 -2.61
CA MET A 255 -5.57 -19.66 -2.94
C MET A 255 -4.76 -20.90 -3.43
N GLY A 256 -5.38 -22.08 -3.49
CA GLY A 256 -4.73 -23.33 -3.88
C GLY A 256 -3.87 -23.95 -2.79
N ASP A 257 -2.92 -24.84 -3.19
CA ASP A 257 -2.15 -25.70 -2.28
C ASP A 257 -0.74 -25.19 -1.96
N ALA A 258 -0.36 -23.99 -2.42
CA ALA A 258 0.97 -23.42 -2.15
C ALA A 258 1.26 -23.40 -0.64
N ASP A 259 2.48 -23.80 -0.27
CA ASP A 259 2.94 -23.78 1.12
C ASP A 259 3.63 -22.46 1.42
N LEU A 260 2.96 -21.57 2.15
CA LEU A 260 3.51 -20.28 2.54
C LEU A 260 4.68 -20.38 3.52
N SER A 261 4.90 -21.54 4.15
CA SER A 261 6.08 -21.73 5.01
C SER A 261 7.40 -21.80 4.24
N ALA A 262 7.33 -21.96 2.92
CA ALA A 262 8.49 -21.90 2.03
C ALA A 262 8.95 -20.45 1.74
N GLU A 263 8.13 -19.44 2.02
CA GLU A 263 8.52 -18.05 1.83
C GLU A 263 9.53 -17.62 2.89
N ASP A 264 10.65 -17.08 2.43
CA ASP A 264 11.69 -16.48 3.28
C ASP A 264 11.96 -15.05 2.76
N PRO A 265 11.60 -13.99 3.52
CA PRO A 265 11.84 -12.61 3.09
C PRO A 265 13.33 -12.25 3.00
N ALA A 266 14.23 -13.08 3.57
CA ALA A 266 15.67 -12.89 3.43
C ALA A 266 16.19 -13.25 2.03
N LEU A 267 15.44 -14.01 1.25
CA LEU A 267 15.74 -14.50 -0.08
C LEU A 267 17.17 -15.08 -0.23
N PRO A 268 17.38 -16.12 -0.99
CA PRO A 268 18.71 -16.73 -1.16
C PRO A 268 19.65 -15.92 -2.06
N PHE A 269 19.14 -14.86 -2.72
CA PHE A 269 19.88 -13.99 -3.63
C PHE A 269 19.31 -12.57 -3.61
N PHE A 270 20.13 -11.59 -4.01
CA PHE A 270 19.64 -10.24 -4.26
C PHE A 270 18.96 -10.16 -5.63
N SER A 271 17.80 -9.55 -5.63
CA SER A 271 17.03 -9.29 -6.85
C SER A 271 16.72 -7.81 -7.00
N GLY A 272 16.82 -7.30 -8.22
CA GLY A 272 16.52 -5.91 -8.56
C GLY A 272 15.50 -5.83 -9.68
N ILE A 273 14.56 -4.87 -9.54
CA ILE A 273 13.59 -4.53 -10.57
C ILE A 273 13.88 -3.11 -11.01
N PHE A 274 14.17 -2.95 -12.29
CA PHE A 274 14.40 -1.67 -12.94
C PHE A 274 13.13 -1.23 -13.67
N ASN A 275 12.71 0.00 -13.46
CA ASN A 275 11.69 0.66 -14.29
C ASN A 275 12.41 1.48 -15.36
N MET A 276 12.15 1.17 -16.63
CA MET A 276 12.65 1.90 -17.78
C MET A 276 11.56 2.77 -18.39
#